data_315ad8bebd74dca2adf3e3c82654a717
#
_entry.id   315ad8bebd74dca2adf3e3c82654a717
#
_cell.length_a   1.000
_cell.length_b   1.000
_cell.length_c   1.000
_cell.angle_alpha   90.00
_cell.angle_beta   90.00
_cell.angle_gamma   90.00
#
_symmetry.space_group_name_H-M   'P 1'
#
loop_
_entity.id
_entity.type
_entity.pdbx_description
1 polymer ?
#
loop_
_entity_poly.entity_id
_entity_poly.type
_entity_poly.pdbx_seq_one_letter_code
_entity_poly.pdbx_strand_id
1 'polypeptide(L)'
;MIRFVGFVAATVAFFTISSIAHAQYDVPALGTGTKTVEIVIENETKGQVFSPGVFASHRSGVKLWAEGESASLGLRLLAEDGNIDPFMYETMKGIGKDFGSTTVMYPIDPGQKQKAVLKVSAEYPLVSGAIMLGMTNDGFLGPQSIDLFKIDKPTVFDLYAYDAGTE
;
A
#
# COMPACT_ATOMS: atom_id res chain seq x y z
N MET A 1 -17.53 0.39 5.89
CA MET A 1 -17.19 1.02 4.60
C MET A 1 -15.78 1.55 4.77
N ILE A 2 -14.87 1.18 3.91
CA ILE A 2 -13.45 1.56 4.01
C ILE A 2 -13.16 2.44 2.81
N ARG A 3 -12.59 3.62 3.03
CA ARG A 3 -12.32 4.58 1.97
C ARG A 3 -10.83 4.77 1.76
N PHE A 4 -10.41 4.69 0.52
CA PHE A 4 -9.07 5.01 0.05
C PHE A 4 -9.10 6.37 -0.67
N VAL A 5 -8.25 7.30 -0.25
CA VAL A 5 -8.13 8.62 -0.89
C VAL A 5 -6.73 8.76 -1.48
N GLY A 6 -6.63 8.80 -2.79
CA GLY A 6 -5.38 9.08 -3.50
C GLY A 6 -5.26 10.57 -3.82
N PHE A 7 -4.21 11.23 -3.32
CA PHE A 7 -3.87 12.60 -3.65
C PHE A 7 -2.68 12.66 -4.61
N VAL A 8 -2.83 13.39 -5.69
CA VAL A 8 -1.70 13.80 -6.53
C VAL A 8 -1.38 15.26 -6.19
N ALA A 9 -0.29 15.48 -5.48
CA ALA A 9 0.25 16.80 -5.26
C ALA A 9 1.43 17.04 -6.22
N ALA A 10 1.23 17.84 -7.25
CA ALA A 10 2.30 18.48 -7.99
C ALA A 10 2.53 19.86 -7.36
N THR A 11 3.40 19.94 -6.36
CA THR A 11 3.82 21.24 -5.82
C THR A 11 5.26 21.14 -5.35
N VAL A 12 6.13 21.90 -6.01
CA VAL A 12 7.45 22.23 -5.46
C VAL A 12 7.20 23.24 -4.33
N ALA A 13 7.23 22.78 -3.10
CA ALA A 13 7.27 23.65 -1.94
C ALA A 13 8.32 23.12 -0.98
N PHE A 14 9.33 23.95 -0.72
CA PHE A 14 10.31 23.74 0.35
C PHE A 14 9.59 23.87 1.70
N PHE A 15 9.39 22.76 2.39
CA PHE A 15 9.07 22.76 3.81
C PHE A 15 10.08 21.90 4.55
N THR A 16 10.78 22.52 5.50
CA THR A 16 11.57 21.80 6.50
C THR A 16 10.58 21.13 7.46
N ILE A 17 10.38 19.83 7.30
CA ILE A 17 9.61 19.02 8.24
C ILE A 17 10.59 18.17 9.02
N SER A 18 10.55 18.28 10.35
CA SER A 18 11.22 17.33 11.24
C SER A 18 10.74 15.93 10.93
N SER A 19 11.66 15.12 10.44
CA SER A 19 11.40 13.80 9.90
C SER A 19 11.06 12.80 10.99
N ILE A 20 9.80 12.37 11.06
CA ILE A 20 9.54 10.99 11.44
C ILE A 20 9.81 10.19 10.17
N ALA A 21 10.91 9.45 10.15
CA ALA A 21 11.31 8.69 8.98
C ALA A 21 10.34 7.53 8.76
N HIS A 22 9.40 7.71 7.85
CA HIS A 22 8.75 6.58 7.20
C HIS A 22 9.82 5.89 6.35
N ALA A 23 10.02 4.60 6.54
CA ALA A 23 10.94 3.85 5.70
C ALA A 23 10.36 3.77 4.29
N GLN A 24 10.75 4.71 3.46
CA GLN A 24 10.46 4.69 2.02
C GLN A 24 11.70 4.13 1.32
N TYR A 25 11.53 3.02 0.64
CA TYR A 25 12.58 2.42 -0.17
C TYR A 25 12.38 2.83 -1.63
N ASP A 26 13.19 3.79 -2.07
CA ASP A 26 13.17 4.30 -3.44
C ASP A 26 14.28 3.69 -4.28
N VAL A 27 13.96 3.40 -5.54
CA VAL A 27 15.00 3.14 -6.55
C VAL A 27 15.56 4.49 -7.02
N PRO A 28 16.90 4.65 -7.09
CA PRO A 28 17.51 5.88 -7.59
C PRO A 28 17.20 6.25 -9.04
N ALA A 29 16.51 5.41 -9.79
CA ALA A 29 16.30 5.53 -11.23
C ALA A 29 14.83 5.48 -11.67
N LEU A 30 13.90 6.01 -10.89
CA LEU A 30 12.60 6.35 -11.45
C LEU A 30 12.80 7.57 -12.39
N GLY A 31 12.79 7.31 -13.70
CA GLY A 31 13.07 8.30 -14.75
C GLY A 31 12.14 9.52 -14.74
N THR A 32 12.33 10.42 -15.69
CA THR A 32 11.47 11.59 -15.94
C THR A 32 9.99 11.17 -16.05
N GLY A 33 9.11 11.79 -15.23
CA GLY A 33 7.68 11.47 -15.20
C GLY A 33 7.22 10.70 -13.97
N THR A 34 8.00 10.69 -12.88
CA THR A 34 7.58 10.17 -11.59
C THR A 34 6.62 11.12 -10.90
N LYS A 35 5.54 10.56 -10.35
CA LYS A 35 4.59 11.27 -9.47
C LYS A 35 4.72 10.74 -8.04
N THR A 36 4.70 11.64 -7.07
CA THR A 36 4.52 11.28 -5.67
C THR A 36 3.02 11.27 -5.36
N VAL A 37 2.52 10.17 -4.83
CA VAL A 37 1.11 10.01 -4.43
C VAL A 37 1.02 9.83 -2.92
N GLU A 38 0.08 10.51 -2.30
CA GLU A 38 -0.30 10.30 -0.91
C GLU A 38 -1.47 9.31 -0.87
N ILE A 39 -1.31 8.23 -0.15
CA ILE A 39 -2.34 7.25 0.14
C ILE A 39 -2.86 7.54 1.54
N VAL A 40 -4.16 7.77 1.65
CA VAL A 40 -4.84 7.93 2.95
C VAL A 40 -5.81 6.79 3.12
N ILE A 41 -5.69 6.04 4.21
CA ILE A 41 -6.67 5.02 4.59
C ILE A 41 -7.39 5.49 5.85
N GLU A 42 -8.69 5.49 5.80
CA GLU A 42 -9.59 5.78 6.91
C GLU A 42 -10.27 4.48 7.36
N ASN A 43 -10.15 4.18 8.65
CA ASN A 43 -10.79 3.03 9.26
C ASN A 43 -12.17 3.42 9.77
N GLU A 44 -13.21 3.23 8.95
CA GLU A 44 -14.62 3.50 9.30
C GLU A 44 -15.29 2.34 10.06
N THR A 45 -14.56 1.32 10.45
CA THR A 45 -15.11 0.21 11.22
C THR A 45 -15.42 0.61 12.66
N LYS A 46 -16.28 -0.16 13.34
CA LYS A 46 -16.67 0.14 14.74
C LYS A 46 -15.76 -0.50 15.78
N GLY A 47 -14.90 -1.46 15.39
CA GLY A 47 -14.10 -2.19 16.36
C GLY A 47 -12.91 -2.96 15.75
N GLN A 48 -12.78 -2.95 14.43
CA GLN A 48 -11.68 -3.63 13.73
C GLN A 48 -10.44 -2.73 13.70
N VAL A 49 -9.37 -3.11 14.37
CA VAL A 49 -8.06 -2.45 14.25
C VAL A 49 -7.38 -2.95 12.97
N PHE A 50 -6.74 -2.05 12.25
CA PHE A 50 -5.85 -2.40 11.13
C PHE A 50 -4.42 -2.41 11.63
N SER A 51 -3.72 -3.52 11.44
CA SER A 51 -2.28 -3.67 11.74
C SER A 51 -1.44 -2.84 10.76
N PRO A 52 -0.10 -2.78 10.91
CA PRO A 52 0.73 -2.18 9.87
C PRO A 52 0.48 -2.81 8.51
N GLY A 53 0.64 -2.03 7.45
CA GLY A 53 0.44 -2.48 6.07
C GLY A 53 1.60 -2.12 5.16
N VAL A 54 1.70 -2.82 4.04
CA VAL A 54 2.70 -2.58 2.99
C VAL A 54 2.01 -2.23 1.69
N PHE A 55 2.51 -1.21 1.01
CA PHE A 55 2.05 -0.78 -0.32
C PHE A 55 3.23 -0.70 -1.27
N ALA A 56 3.03 -1.10 -2.51
CA ALA A 56 4.06 -1.03 -3.54
C ALA A 56 3.48 -0.55 -4.87
N SER A 57 4.26 0.27 -5.59
CA SER A 57 4.00 0.54 -6.99
C SER A 57 4.64 -0.53 -7.88
N HIS A 58 3.94 -0.96 -8.94
CA HIS A 58 4.40 -2.08 -9.76
C HIS A 58 3.99 -1.94 -11.22
N ARG A 59 4.61 -2.76 -12.07
CA ARG A 59 4.30 -2.89 -13.50
C ARG A 59 2.96 -3.58 -13.72
N SER A 60 2.38 -3.36 -14.88
CA SER A 60 1.26 -4.17 -15.37
C SER A 60 1.69 -5.64 -15.45
N GLY A 61 0.78 -6.54 -15.03
CA GLY A 61 1.04 -7.98 -15.02
C GLY A 61 1.74 -8.52 -13.77
N VAL A 62 2.28 -7.64 -12.92
CA VAL A 62 2.76 -8.02 -11.57
C VAL A 62 1.59 -8.00 -10.60
N LYS A 63 1.48 -9.02 -9.77
CA LYS A 63 0.45 -9.13 -8.72
C LYS A 63 1.14 -9.32 -7.37
N LEU A 64 0.82 -8.48 -6.38
CA LEU A 64 1.18 -8.72 -5.00
C LEU A 64 0.33 -9.85 -4.41
N TRP A 65 -0.93 -9.85 -4.79
CA TRP A 65 -1.93 -10.86 -4.48
C TRP A 65 -3.07 -10.75 -5.51
N ALA A 66 -3.91 -11.76 -5.59
CA ALA A 66 -5.11 -11.73 -6.40
C ALA A 66 -6.19 -12.61 -5.81
N GLU A 67 -7.43 -12.16 -5.94
CA GLU A 67 -8.60 -12.93 -5.53
C GLU A 67 -8.63 -14.30 -6.24
N GLY A 68 -8.84 -15.36 -5.47
CA GLY A 68 -8.87 -16.74 -5.94
C GLY A 68 -7.47 -17.36 -6.16
N GLU A 69 -6.39 -16.66 -5.90
CA GLU A 69 -5.03 -17.21 -5.91
C GLU A 69 -4.54 -17.48 -4.48
N SER A 70 -3.65 -18.45 -4.30
CA SER A 70 -3.06 -18.74 -2.99
C SER A 70 -2.21 -17.57 -2.50
N ALA A 71 -2.30 -17.26 -1.21
CA ALA A 71 -1.47 -16.24 -0.60
C ALA A 71 0.03 -16.60 -0.69
N SER A 72 0.87 -15.60 -0.97
CA SER A 72 2.32 -15.75 -0.80
C SER A 72 2.66 -15.94 0.69
N LEU A 73 3.87 -16.41 0.99
CA LEU A 73 4.33 -16.50 2.38
C LEU A 73 4.27 -15.14 3.07
N GLY A 74 4.63 -14.07 2.38
CA GLY A 74 4.59 -12.72 2.92
C GLY A 74 3.17 -12.26 3.23
N LEU A 75 2.23 -12.44 2.30
CA LEU A 75 0.82 -12.10 2.52
C LEU A 75 0.22 -12.92 3.66
N ARG A 76 0.50 -14.21 3.72
CA ARG A 76 0.05 -15.09 4.79
C ARG A 76 0.48 -14.57 6.16
N LEU A 77 1.79 -14.36 6.38
CA LEU A 77 2.32 -13.89 7.67
C LEU A 77 1.84 -12.47 8.03
N LEU A 78 1.60 -11.63 7.02
CA LEU A 78 0.96 -10.34 7.24
C LEU A 78 -0.48 -10.51 7.72
N ALA A 79 -1.27 -11.39 7.09
CA ALA A 79 -2.69 -11.57 7.37
C ALA A 79 -2.94 -12.32 8.69
N GLU A 80 -2.10 -13.31 9.05
CA GLU A 80 -2.22 -14.09 10.29
C GLU A 80 -1.66 -13.36 11.52
N ASP A 81 -0.46 -12.76 11.39
CA ASP A 81 0.33 -12.29 12.52
C ASP A 81 0.55 -10.76 12.52
N GLY A 82 0.13 -10.05 11.46
CA GLY A 82 0.49 -8.65 11.25
C GLY A 82 1.99 -8.44 10.97
N ASN A 83 2.72 -9.52 10.65
CA ASN A 83 4.15 -9.48 10.34
C ASN A 83 4.36 -9.02 8.90
N ILE A 84 4.67 -7.72 8.74
CA ILE A 84 4.86 -7.10 7.43
C ILE A 84 6.21 -7.40 6.78
N ASP A 85 7.23 -7.83 7.53
CA ASP A 85 8.60 -7.93 7.04
C ASP A 85 8.76 -8.86 5.84
N PRO A 86 8.18 -10.08 5.83
CA PRO A 86 8.30 -10.96 4.66
C PRO A 86 7.60 -10.39 3.42
N PHE A 87 6.43 -9.77 3.58
CA PHE A 87 5.69 -9.17 2.47
C PHE A 87 6.40 -7.93 1.92
N MET A 88 6.98 -7.10 2.80
CA MET A 88 7.84 -5.99 2.43
C MET A 88 9.10 -6.49 1.68
N TYR A 89 9.74 -7.56 2.15
CA TYR A 89 10.90 -8.15 1.49
C TYR A 89 10.58 -8.65 0.08
N GLU A 90 9.42 -9.28 -0.14
CA GLU A 90 8.96 -9.71 -1.45
C GLU A 90 8.90 -8.54 -2.44
N THR A 91 8.34 -7.40 -2.01
CA THR A 91 8.27 -6.19 -2.84
C THR A 91 9.65 -5.57 -3.06
N MET A 92 10.47 -5.44 -2.02
CA MET A 92 11.80 -4.84 -2.08
C MET A 92 12.75 -5.62 -2.98
N LYS A 93 12.71 -6.96 -2.94
CA LYS A 93 13.54 -7.82 -3.80
C LYS A 93 13.29 -7.61 -5.29
N GLY A 94 12.07 -7.19 -5.64
CA GLY A 94 11.67 -6.90 -7.03
C GLY A 94 11.83 -5.44 -7.45
N ILE A 95 12.36 -4.56 -6.59
CA ILE A 95 12.54 -3.14 -6.90
C ILE A 95 13.48 -2.95 -8.11
N GLY A 96 13.05 -2.06 -9.03
CA GLY A 96 13.77 -1.82 -10.30
C GLY A 96 13.50 -2.85 -11.40
N LYS A 97 12.78 -3.95 -11.08
CA LYS A 97 12.35 -4.97 -12.04
C LYS A 97 10.83 -5.02 -12.13
N ASP A 98 10.19 -5.39 -11.06
CA ASP A 98 8.74 -5.62 -10.98
C ASP A 98 8.03 -4.50 -10.21
N PHE A 99 8.75 -3.88 -9.28
CA PHE A 99 8.28 -2.80 -8.40
C PHE A 99 9.09 -1.51 -8.58
N GLY A 100 8.42 -0.37 -8.40
CA GLY A 100 9.02 0.96 -8.49
C GLY A 100 9.36 1.54 -7.12
N SER A 101 8.47 1.45 -6.17
CA SER A 101 8.68 1.87 -4.79
C SER A 101 7.82 1.07 -3.83
N THR A 102 8.23 1.03 -2.55
CA THR A 102 7.51 0.35 -1.47
C THR A 102 7.43 1.30 -0.27
N THR A 103 6.33 1.27 0.45
CA THR A 103 6.13 2.06 1.68
C THR A 103 5.34 1.26 2.70
N VAL A 104 5.49 1.64 3.97
CA VAL A 104 4.77 1.06 5.10
C VAL A 104 3.76 2.07 5.62
N MET A 105 2.60 1.59 6.03
CA MET A 105 1.60 2.36 6.76
C MET A 105 1.50 1.84 8.19
N TYR A 106 1.42 2.75 9.17
CA TYR A 106 1.28 2.41 10.58
C TYR A 106 -0.13 1.90 10.90
N PRO A 107 -0.34 1.26 12.07
CA PRO A 107 -1.65 0.79 12.51
C PRO A 107 -2.71 1.89 12.50
N ILE A 108 -3.97 1.49 12.27
CA ILE A 108 -5.10 2.42 12.20
C ILE A 108 -6.22 1.93 13.10
N ASP A 109 -6.44 2.62 14.20
CA ASP A 109 -7.56 2.34 15.10
C ASP A 109 -8.90 2.73 14.45
N PRO A 110 -10.03 2.15 14.92
CA PRO A 110 -11.36 2.53 14.49
C PRO A 110 -11.60 4.05 14.59
N GLY A 111 -12.11 4.65 13.51
CA GLY A 111 -12.35 6.09 13.40
C GLY A 111 -11.10 6.93 13.14
N GLN A 112 -9.94 6.31 13.00
CA GLN A 112 -8.68 6.99 12.68
C GLN A 112 -8.31 6.84 11.21
N LYS A 113 -7.34 7.64 10.78
CA LYS A 113 -6.75 7.56 9.45
C LYS A 113 -5.25 7.68 9.49
N GLN A 114 -4.60 7.03 8.56
CA GLN A 114 -3.16 7.07 8.38
C GLN A 114 -2.80 7.39 6.92
N LYS A 115 -1.60 7.90 6.75
CA LYS A 115 -1.06 8.31 5.47
C LYS A 115 0.21 7.55 5.16
N ALA A 116 0.38 7.21 3.88
CA ALA A 116 1.64 6.74 3.34
C ALA A 116 1.94 7.48 2.04
N VAL A 117 3.21 7.64 1.74
CA VAL A 117 3.66 8.31 0.52
C VAL A 117 4.36 7.27 -0.35
N LEU A 118 4.02 7.26 -1.64
CA LEU A 118 4.54 6.32 -2.61
C LEU A 118 4.89 7.06 -3.91
N LYS A 119 5.89 6.57 -4.63
CA LYS A 119 6.19 7.06 -5.99
C LYS A 119 5.60 6.11 -7.03
N VAL A 120 4.98 6.68 -8.05
CA VAL A 120 4.48 5.98 -9.23
C VAL A 120 5.09 6.59 -10.49
N SER A 121 5.19 5.82 -11.55
CA SER A 121 5.71 6.28 -12.85
C SER A 121 4.97 5.58 -13.98
N ALA A 122 5.22 5.99 -15.23
CA ALA A 122 4.67 5.30 -16.39
C ALA A 122 5.08 3.81 -16.45
N GLU A 123 6.24 3.46 -15.91
CA GLU A 123 6.75 2.09 -15.84
C GLU A 123 6.12 1.28 -14.68
N TYR A 124 5.83 1.95 -13.56
CA TYR A 124 5.24 1.37 -12.34
C TYR A 124 3.98 2.14 -11.95
N PRO A 125 2.91 2.08 -12.78
CA PRO A 125 1.73 2.92 -12.62
C PRO A 125 0.73 2.39 -11.57
N LEU A 126 0.77 1.08 -11.33
CA LEU A 126 -0.22 0.38 -10.50
C LEU A 126 0.25 0.34 -9.05
N VAL A 127 -0.71 0.42 -8.14
CA VAL A 127 -0.47 0.27 -6.71
C VAL A 127 -1.31 -0.87 -6.17
N SER A 128 -0.64 -1.76 -5.45
CA SER A 128 -1.25 -2.79 -4.62
C SER A 128 -0.69 -2.71 -3.20
N GLY A 129 -1.42 -3.29 -2.25
CA GLY A 129 -0.98 -3.35 -0.87
C GLY A 129 -1.83 -4.29 -0.05
N ALA A 130 -1.42 -4.54 1.18
CA ALA A 130 -2.18 -5.32 2.14
C ALA A 130 -1.99 -4.78 3.56
N ILE A 131 -3.07 -4.85 4.35
CA ILE A 131 -3.15 -4.50 5.77
C ILE A 131 -3.96 -5.60 6.46
N MET A 132 -3.46 -6.18 7.54
CA MET A 132 -4.20 -7.17 8.31
C MET A 132 -5.39 -6.54 9.02
N LEU A 133 -6.49 -7.27 9.09
CA LEU A 133 -7.63 -7.02 9.98
C LEU A 133 -7.36 -7.68 11.34
N GLY A 134 -6.85 -6.91 12.31
CA GLY A 134 -6.28 -7.43 13.55
C GLY A 134 -7.23 -8.20 14.48
N MET A 135 -8.55 -8.21 14.19
CA MET A 135 -9.55 -8.98 14.95
C MET A 135 -10.04 -10.21 14.16
N THR A 136 -9.34 -10.59 13.10
CA THR A 136 -9.63 -11.79 12.31
C THR A 136 -8.44 -12.74 12.35
N ASN A 137 -8.63 -13.96 11.88
CA ASN A 137 -7.59 -14.98 11.87
C ASN A 137 -6.58 -14.74 10.75
N ASP A 138 -7.05 -14.50 9.53
CA ASP A 138 -6.23 -14.27 8.35
C ASP A 138 -6.86 -13.25 7.37
N GLY A 139 -7.74 -12.40 7.89
CA GLY A 139 -8.39 -11.35 7.11
C GLY A 139 -7.44 -10.19 6.80
N PHE A 140 -7.49 -9.70 5.58
CA PHE A 140 -6.75 -8.51 5.16
C PHE A 140 -7.58 -7.62 4.23
N LEU A 141 -7.12 -6.40 4.01
CA LEU A 141 -7.66 -5.47 3.02
C LEU A 141 -6.52 -4.77 2.29
N GLY A 142 -6.80 -4.23 1.12
CA GLY A 142 -5.83 -3.40 0.40
C GLY A 142 -6.25 -3.12 -1.04
N PRO A 143 -5.61 -2.14 -1.68
CA PRO A 143 -5.79 -1.90 -3.10
C PRO A 143 -5.18 -3.04 -3.92
N GLN A 144 -5.83 -3.38 -5.02
CA GLN A 144 -5.34 -4.35 -5.99
C GLN A 144 -5.19 -3.67 -7.36
N SER A 145 -3.95 -3.44 -7.76
CA SER A 145 -3.59 -2.92 -9.10
C SER A 145 -4.33 -1.63 -9.51
N ILE A 146 -4.47 -0.67 -8.59
CA ILE A 146 -5.08 0.63 -8.89
C ILE A 146 -4.06 1.50 -9.65
N ASP A 147 -4.42 1.99 -10.84
CA ASP A 147 -3.57 2.87 -11.64
C ASP A 147 -3.57 4.30 -11.07
N LEU A 148 -2.68 4.56 -10.12
CA LEU A 148 -2.54 5.87 -9.49
C LEU A 148 -1.73 6.84 -10.36
N PHE A 149 -1.02 6.37 -11.37
CA PHE A 149 -0.29 7.26 -12.29
C PHE A 149 -1.23 8.10 -13.16
N LYS A 150 -2.41 7.57 -13.51
CA LYS A 150 -3.44 8.29 -14.28
C LYS A 150 -4.31 9.22 -13.45
N ILE A 151 -4.23 9.15 -12.12
CA ILE A 151 -5.08 9.97 -11.25
C ILE A 151 -4.42 11.32 -11.04
N ASP A 152 -5.13 12.40 -11.44
CA ASP A 152 -4.63 13.78 -11.35
C ASP A 152 -5.39 14.64 -10.32
N LYS A 153 -6.37 14.04 -9.65
CA LYS A 153 -7.17 14.69 -8.61
C LYS A 153 -7.48 13.72 -7.47
N PRO A 154 -7.81 14.22 -6.28
CA PRO A 154 -8.25 13.37 -5.18
C PRO A 154 -9.38 12.45 -5.61
N THR A 155 -9.20 11.14 -5.40
CA THR A 155 -10.17 10.12 -5.79
C THR A 155 -10.33 9.15 -4.61
N VAL A 156 -11.58 8.80 -4.31
CA VAL A 156 -11.92 7.87 -3.23
C VAL A 156 -12.23 6.50 -3.82
N PHE A 157 -11.69 5.47 -3.19
CA PHE A 157 -11.96 4.08 -3.50
C PHE A 157 -12.46 3.36 -2.25
N ASP A 158 -13.45 2.51 -2.39
CA ASP A 158 -13.83 1.57 -1.34
C ASP A 158 -12.89 0.35 -1.40
N LEU A 159 -12.37 -0.07 -0.25
CA LEU A 159 -11.59 -1.28 -0.12
C LEU A 159 -12.44 -2.39 0.48
N TYR A 160 -12.26 -3.60 -0.02
CA TYR A 160 -12.93 -4.80 0.47
C TYR A 160 -12.01 -5.60 1.37
N ALA A 161 -12.61 -6.35 2.29
CA ALA A 161 -11.91 -7.35 3.08
C ALA A 161 -11.83 -8.67 2.29
N TYR A 162 -10.69 -9.32 2.42
CA TYR A 162 -10.38 -10.62 1.84
C TYR A 162 -9.90 -11.57 2.91
N ASP A 163 -10.00 -12.84 2.64
CA ASP A 163 -9.51 -13.94 3.42
C ASP A 163 -8.26 -14.49 2.70
N ALA A 164 -7.17 -14.70 3.43
CA ALA A 164 -5.94 -15.19 2.84
C ALA A 164 -5.96 -16.69 2.54
N GLY A 165 -6.97 -17.41 3.03
CA GLY A 165 -7.16 -18.84 2.78
C GLY A 165 -6.09 -19.71 3.42
N THR A 166 -5.67 -19.37 4.63
CA THR A 166 -4.50 -19.99 5.29
C THR A 166 -4.86 -20.85 6.49
N GLU A 167 -6.13 -21.09 6.74
CA GLU A 167 -6.65 -22.00 7.77
C GLU A 167 -6.57 -23.48 7.36
#